data_eb34cc13fdedc023899232c71a92b3b9
#
_entry.id   eb34cc13fdedc023899232c71a92b3b9
#
_cell.length_a   1.000
_cell.length_b   1.000
_cell.length_c   1.000
_cell.angle_alpha   90.00
_cell.angle_beta   90.00
_cell.angle_gamma   90.00
#
_symmetry.space_group_name_H-M   'P 1'
#
loop_
_entity.id
_entity.type
_entity.pdbx_description
1 polymer ?
#
loop_
_entity_poly.entity_id
_entity_poly.type
_entity_poly.pdbx_seq_one_letter_code
_entity_poly.pdbx_strand_id
1 'polypeptide(L)' 'MIQFKDIHGNCWAFVRANISLIYYTPKDQEGISHVTVSTTNDKVYSFDINWTDADAIRES' A
#
# COMPACT_ATOMS: atom_id res chain seq x y z
N MET A 1 -9.37 1.93 -9.12
CA MET A 1 -8.13 1.12 -8.98
C MET A 1 -7.14 1.86 -8.10
N ILE A 2 -6.52 1.15 -7.18
CA ILE A 2 -5.50 1.73 -6.30
C ILE A 2 -4.13 1.47 -6.91
N GLN A 3 -3.39 2.55 -7.22
CA GLN A 3 -2.09 2.45 -7.88
C GLN A 3 -1.05 3.22 -7.07
N PHE A 4 0.13 2.63 -6.92
CA PHE A 4 1.23 3.29 -6.21
C PHE A 4 2.56 2.67 -6.61
N LYS A 5 3.65 3.37 -6.26
CA LYS A 5 5.00 2.90 -6.48
C LYS A 5 5.67 2.70 -5.12
N ASP A 6 6.36 1.56 -4.93
CA ASP A 6 7.11 1.33 -3.71
C ASP A 6 8.49 2.00 -3.77
N ILE A 7 9.25 1.91 -2.68
CA ILE A 7 10.56 2.57 -2.59
C ILE A 7 11.60 1.93 -3.50
N HIS A 8 11.34 0.73 -4.00
CA HIS A 8 12.22 0.03 -4.92
C HIS A 8 11.91 0.32 -6.38
N GLY A 9 10.92 1.18 -6.64
CA GLY A 9 10.53 1.56 -8.00
C GLY A 9 9.55 0.61 -8.65
N ASN A 10 9.03 -0.37 -7.93
CA ASN A 10 8.00 -1.27 -8.46
C ASN A 10 6.65 -0.58 -8.45
N CYS A 11 5.91 -0.71 -9.54
CA CYS A 11 4.56 -0.16 -9.65
C CYS A 11 3.53 -1.23 -9.30
N TRP A 12 2.60 -0.88 -8.45
CA TRP A 12 1.55 -1.78 -7.98
C TRP A 12 0.18 -1.24 -8.32
N ALA A 13 -0.72 -2.14 -8.68
CA ALA A 13 -2.11 -1.77 -8.95
C ALA A 13 -3.02 -2.85 -8.37
N PHE A 14 -4.01 -2.43 -7.60
CA PHE A 14 -4.99 -3.33 -6.99
C PHE A 14 -6.39 -2.92 -7.40
N VAL A 15 -7.23 -3.91 -7.70
CA VAL A 15 -8.65 -3.68 -7.88
C VAL A 15 -9.28 -3.62 -6.49
N ARG A 16 -9.94 -2.51 -6.19
CA ARG A 16 -10.47 -2.25 -4.85
C ARG A 16 -11.41 -3.37 -4.36
N ALA A 17 -12.22 -3.92 -5.25
CA ALA A 17 -13.15 -4.98 -4.89
C ALA A 17 -12.45 -6.26 -4.42
N ASN A 18 -11.18 -6.43 -4.74
CA ASN A 18 -10.41 -7.61 -4.35
C ASN A 18 -9.60 -7.41 -3.07
N ILE A 19 -9.74 -6.26 -2.42
CA ILE A 19 -9.01 -5.94 -1.19
C ILE A 19 -9.95 -6.15 0.00
N SER A 20 -9.53 -6.96 0.96
CA SER A 20 -10.28 -7.15 2.20
C SER A 20 -9.76 -6.28 3.33
N LEU A 21 -8.46 -5.96 3.33
CA LEU A 21 -7.85 -5.16 4.39
C LEU A 21 -6.62 -4.45 3.86
N ILE A 22 -6.48 -3.18 4.23
CA ILE A 22 -5.24 -2.43 4.07
C ILE A 22 -4.79 -1.99 5.46
N TYR A 23 -3.59 -2.38 5.83
CA TYR A 23 -2.97 -1.97 7.08
C TYR A 23 -1.70 -1.17 6.76
N TYR A 24 -1.51 -0.05 7.42
CA TYR A 24 -0.30 0.73 7.22
C TYR A 24 0.17 1.32 8.55
N THR A 25 1.50 1.47 8.66
CA THR A 25 2.11 2.09 9.81
C THR A 25 2.28 3.59 9.57
N PRO A 26 2.35 4.41 10.63
CA PRO A 26 2.74 5.81 10.45
C PRO A 26 4.12 5.91 9.81
N LYS A 27 4.37 7.02 9.13
CA LYS A 27 5.67 7.25 8.52
C LYS A 27 6.77 7.24 9.58
N ASP A 28 7.93 6.71 9.19
CA ASP A 28 9.12 6.75 10.03
C ASP A 28 9.87 8.07 9.85
N GLN A 29 11.09 8.15 10.39
CA GLN A 29 11.90 9.37 10.31
C GLN A 29 12.31 9.71 8.88
N GLU A 30 12.33 8.73 8.00
CA GLU A 30 12.68 8.91 6.58
C GLU A 30 11.46 9.18 5.70
N GLY A 31 10.27 9.22 6.28
CA GLY A 31 9.05 9.45 5.54
C GLY A 31 8.54 8.20 4.84
N ILE A 32 8.89 7.01 5.33
CA ILE A 32 8.49 5.73 4.75
C ILE A 32 7.42 5.09 5.62
N SER A 33 6.36 4.61 4.98
CA SER A 33 5.31 3.84 5.63
C SER A 33 5.38 2.39 5.16
N HIS A 34 5.12 1.46 6.06
CA HIS A 34 4.97 0.05 5.73
C HIS A 34 3.50 -0.25 5.52
N VAL A 35 3.17 -0.82 4.37
CA VAL A 35 1.78 -1.10 4.00
C VAL A 35 1.62 -2.60 3.74
N THR A 36 0.57 -3.17 4.32
CA THR A 36 0.19 -4.56 4.10
C THR A 36 -1.21 -4.58 3.49
N VAL A 37 -1.35 -5.27 2.37
CA VAL A 37 -2.63 -5.41 1.67
C VAL A 37 -3.01 -6.89 1.67
N SER A 38 -4.20 -7.19 2.20
CA SER A 38 -4.78 -8.53 2.15
C SER A 38 -5.88 -8.54 1.10
N THR A 39 -5.90 -9.58 0.27
CA THR A 39 -6.89 -9.72 -0.79
C THR A 39 -7.96 -10.74 -0.41
N THR A 40 -9.06 -10.71 -1.16
CA THR A 40 -10.20 -11.59 -0.89
C THR A 40 -9.88 -13.07 -1.15
N ASN A 41 -8.83 -13.37 -1.90
CA ASN A 41 -8.37 -14.74 -2.15
C ASN A 41 -7.24 -15.16 -1.22
N ASP A 42 -7.14 -14.54 -0.04
CA ASP A 42 -6.22 -14.87 1.05
C ASP A 42 -4.74 -14.65 0.71
N LYS A 43 -4.46 -13.76 -0.22
CA LYS A 43 -3.09 -13.35 -0.53
C LYS A 43 -2.73 -12.11 0.29
N VAL A 44 -1.47 -12.03 0.73
CA VAL A 44 -0.97 -10.91 1.52
C VAL A 44 0.26 -10.34 0.83
N TYR A 45 0.28 -9.03 0.65
CA TYR A 45 1.38 -8.29 0.05
C TYR A 45 1.85 -7.21 1.00
N SER A 46 3.17 -7.02 1.10
CA SER A 46 3.75 -6.01 1.98
C SER A 46 4.70 -5.14 1.19
N PHE A 47 4.66 -3.84 1.45
CA PHE A 47 5.47 -2.85 0.75
C PHE A 47 5.98 -1.80 1.71
N ASP A 48 7.12 -1.21 1.36
CA ASP A 48 7.56 0.04 1.94
C ASP A 48 7.35 1.13 0.90
N ILE A 49 6.61 2.17 1.25
CA ILE A 49 6.26 3.25 0.32
C ILE A 49 6.50 4.61 0.96
N ASN A 50 6.68 5.63 0.12
CA ASN A 50 6.77 7.00 0.59
C ASN A 50 5.43 7.45 1.19
N TRP A 51 5.50 8.27 2.22
CA TRP A 51 4.31 8.76 2.91
C TRP A 51 3.29 9.40 1.97
N THR A 52 3.75 10.13 0.96
CA THR A 52 2.86 10.74 -0.02
C THR A 52 2.07 9.73 -0.83
N ASP A 53 2.68 8.58 -1.13
CA ASP A 53 1.98 7.50 -1.83
C ASP A 53 1.04 6.75 -0.89
N ALA A 54 1.39 6.66 0.39
CA ALA A 54 0.51 6.08 1.39
C ALA A 54 -0.78 6.86 1.53
N ASP A 55 -0.72 8.20 1.41
CA ASP A 55 -1.91 9.02 1.44
C ASP A 55 -2.88 8.66 0.31
N ALA A 56 -2.36 8.39 -0.88
CA ALA A 56 -3.20 8.01 -2.01
C ALA A 56 -3.94 6.70 -1.75
N ILE A 57 -3.28 5.74 -1.09
CA ILE A 57 -3.90 4.47 -0.72
C ILE A 57 -4.98 4.70 0.35
N ARG A 58 -4.66 5.51 1.35
CA ARG A 58 -5.55 5.76 2.48
C ARG A 58 -6.82 6.48 2.07
N GLU A 59 -6.73 7.36 1.08
CA GLU A 59 -7.86 8.15 0.62
C GLU A 59 -8.70 7.47 -0.47
N SER A 60 -8.27 6.36 -0.99
CA SER A 60 -8.97 5.69 -2.09
C SER A 60 -10.20 4.84 -1.62
#